data_6455457e9174162adebbc1a8a8d26173
#
_entry.id   6455457e9174162adebbc1a8a8d26173
#
_cell.length_a   1.000
_cell.length_b   1.000
_cell.length_c   1.000
_cell.angle_alpha   90.00
_cell.angle_beta   90.00
_cell.angle_gamma   90.00
#
_symmetry.space_group_name_H-M   'P 1'
#
loop_
_entity.id
_entity.type
_entity.pdbx_description
1 polymer ?
#
loop_
_entity_poly.entity_id
_entity_poly.type
_entity_poly.pdbx_seq_one_letter_code
_entity_poly.pdbx_strand_id
1 'polypeptide(L)'
;MRTLTIFLISLFSLPLVLNAQSIDEMLQKVSAAIESGQHGQAVSYFRQTIGLNIDRTEMFYWTSIDKSSEISSKLAVELASAYRRNRSYDKAYLFYKELLQKTPDNVDYLEACAEMQVCRGQEKEALRMYEKVLQLDADNLAANIFLGNYYYLMAEKEKKRLDTDFKKLASPTKMQYARYRDGLSKVFSTGYQKARNSLRKVISQFPSTEAQKTLDKILRIEKEVNR
;
A
#
# COMPACT_ATOMS: atom_id res chain seq x y z
N MET A 1 4.67 34.96 -46.37
CA MET A 1 4.07 34.39 -45.15
C MET A 1 4.08 32.84 -45.10
N ARG A 2 4.05 32.11 -46.20
CA ARG A 2 4.09 30.62 -46.20
C ARG A 2 5.41 30.00 -45.74
N THR A 3 6.54 30.68 -45.95
CA THR A 3 7.87 30.17 -45.53
C THR A 3 8.16 30.31 -44.03
N LEU A 4 7.55 31.30 -43.37
CA LEU A 4 7.75 31.54 -41.93
C LEU A 4 7.01 30.49 -41.05
N THR A 5 5.82 30.04 -41.52
CA THR A 5 5.04 29.02 -40.83
C THR A 5 5.70 27.63 -40.87
N ILE A 6 6.36 27.29 -41.96
CA ILE A 6 7.08 25.99 -42.08
C ILE A 6 8.30 25.97 -41.16
N PHE A 7 8.99 27.09 -40.99
CA PHE A 7 10.13 27.22 -40.09
C PHE A 7 9.74 27.13 -38.59
N LEU A 8 8.57 27.68 -38.23
CA LEU A 8 8.04 27.59 -36.86
C LEU A 8 7.60 26.15 -36.47
N ILE A 9 7.04 25.39 -37.43
CA ILE A 9 6.65 24.00 -37.17
C ILE A 9 7.87 23.10 -37.02
N SER A 10 8.95 23.34 -37.77
CA SER A 10 10.19 22.57 -37.63
C SER A 10 10.93 22.87 -36.33
N LEU A 11 10.82 24.07 -35.77
CA LEU A 11 11.48 24.44 -34.51
C LEU A 11 10.79 23.80 -33.28
N PHE A 12 9.45 23.56 -33.36
CA PHE A 12 8.69 22.95 -32.27
C PHE A 12 8.79 21.40 -32.21
N SER A 13 9.16 20.78 -33.32
CA SER A 13 9.32 19.31 -33.38
C SER A 13 10.71 18.82 -32.95
N LEU A 14 11.73 19.69 -33.00
CA LEU A 14 13.11 19.32 -32.64
C LEU A 14 13.28 18.79 -31.19
N PRO A 15 12.71 19.41 -30.12
CA PRO A 15 12.94 18.91 -28.77
C PRO A 15 12.24 17.56 -28.48
N LEU A 16 11.12 17.27 -29.15
CA LEU A 16 10.43 15.99 -29.00
C LEU A 16 11.20 14.84 -29.66
N VAL A 17 11.82 15.09 -30.80
CA VAL A 17 12.64 14.09 -31.49
C VAL A 17 13.94 13.80 -30.73
N LEU A 18 14.59 14.84 -30.18
CA LEU A 18 15.80 14.69 -29.37
C LEU A 18 15.53 13.91 -28.05
N ASN A 19 14.40 14.14 -27.39
CA ASN A 19 14.04 13.38 -26.21
C ASN A 19 13.68 11.92 -26.52
N ALA A 20 13.01 11.65 -27.64
CA ALA A 20 12.71 10.30 -28.07
C ALA A 20 13.98 9.51 -28.45
N GLN A 21 14.91 10.15 -29.12
CA GLN A 21 16.20 9.54 -29.49
C GLN A 21 17.05 9.24 -28.23
N SER A 22 17.05 10.15 -27.25
CA SER A 22 17.77 9.96 -25.99
C SER A 22 17.23 8.78 -25.17
N ILE A 23 15.91 8.56 -25.13
CA ILE A 23 15.35 7.43 -24.38
C ILE A 23 15.64 6.08 -25.07
N ASP A 24 15.58 6.01 -26.39
CA ASP A 24 15.89 4.77 -27.14
C ASP A 24 17.34 4.36 -26.98
N GLU A 25 18.27 5.30 -27.06
CA GLU A 25 19.68 5.07 -26.78
C GLU A 25 19.87 4.56 -25.33
N MET A 26 19.14 5.13 -24.39
CA MET A 26 19.24 4.71 -22.99
C MET A 26 18.65 3.30 -22.77
N LEU A 27 17.54 2.95 -23.43
CA LEU A 27 16.96 1.61 -23.38
C LEU A 27 17.89 0.56 -24.04
N GLN A 28 18.61 0.92 -25.12
CA GLN A 28 19.67 0.07 -25.69
C GLN A 28 20.80 -0.18 -24.68
N LYS A 29 21.21 0.82 -23.90
CA LYS A 29 22.20 0.63 -22.83
C LYS A 29 21.69 -0.31 -21.74
N VAL A 30 20.38 -0.27 -21.42
CA VAL A 30 19.76 -1.24 -20.49
C VAL A 30 19.92 -2.65 -21.05
N SER A 31 19.56 -2.90 -22.32
CA SER A 31 19.69 -4.19 -22.96
C SER A 31 21.13 -4.70 -22.97
N ALA A 32 22.08 -3.88 -23.43
CA ALA A 32 23.49 -4.23 -23.47
C ALA A 32 24.07 -4.55 -22.07
N ALA A 33 23.66 -3.82 -21.03
CA ALA A 33 24.07 -4.08 -19.65
C ALA A 33 23.49 -5.40 -19.11
N ILE A 34 22.25 -5.76 -19.49
CA ILE A 34 21.65 -7.06 -19.16
C ILE A 34 22.39 -8.20 -19.85
N GLU A 35 22.62 -8.10 -21.15
CA GLU A 35 23.33 -9.11 -21.94
C GLU A 35 24.77 -9.36 -21.46
N SER A 36 25.43 -8.30 -20.98
CA SER A 36 26.80 -8.41 -20.39
C SER A 36 26.80 -8.80 -18.91
N GLY A 37 25.64 -9.11 -18.29
CA GLY A 37 25.52 -9.49 -16.88
C GLY A 37 25.76 -8.34 -15.90
N GLN A 38 25.82 -7.10 -16.36
CA GLN A 38 26.07 -5.92 -15.54
C GLN A 38 24.76 -5.39 -14.89
N HIS A 39 24.12 -6.24 -14.06
CA HIS A 39 22.79 -6.00 -13.50
C HIS A 39 22.67 -4.66 -12.76
N GLY A 40 23.71 -4.23 -12.02
CA GLY A 40 23.71 -2.94 -11.33
C GLY A 40 23.64 -1.74 -12.28
N GLN A 41 24.35 -1.81 -13.41
CA GLN A 41 24.31 -0.78 -14.44
C GLN A 41 22.96 -0.80 -15.18
N ALA A 42 22.44 -1.98 -15.51
CA ALA A 42 21.13 -2.13 -16.10
C ALA A 42 20.02 -1.46 -15.29
N VAL A 43 19.98 -1.69 -13.97
CA VAL A 43 19.04 -1.01 -13.05
C VAL A 43 19.26 0.50 -13.04
N SER A 44 20.51 0.97 -13.03
CA SER A 44 20.82 2.40 -13.05
C SER A 44 20.33 3.08 -14.34
N TYR A 45 20.59 2.49 -15.49
CA TYR A 45 20.09 3.01 -16.78
C TYR A 45 18.57 2.96 -16.84
N PHE A 46 17.97 1.86 -16.39
CA PHE A 46 16.51 1.71 -16.36
C PHE A 46 15.83 2.76 -15.48
N ARG A 47 16.41 3.10 -14.33
CA ARG A 47 15.92 4.19 -13.48
C ARG A 47 16.00 5.54 -14.18
N GLN A 48 17.03 5.78 -15.00
CA GLN A 48 17.14 7.00 -15.81
C GLN A 48 16.04 7.04 -16.88
N THR A 49 15.75 5.92 -17.56
CA THR A 49 14.65 5.87 -18.55
C THR A 49 13.29 6.13 -17.93
N ILE A 50 13.04 5.67 -16.68
CA ILE A 50 11.83 6.02 -15.92
C ILE A 50 11.72 7.52 -15.73
N GLY A 51 12.82 8.21 -15.42
CA GLY A 51 12.86 9.66 -15.29
C GLY A 51 12.61 10.43 -16.59
N LEU A 52 12.98 9.83 -17.73
CA LEU A 52 12.74 10.42 -19.06
C LEU A 52 11.30 10.18 -19.53
N ASN A 53 10.82 8.95 -19.48
CA ASN A 53 9.47 8.58 -19.88
C ASN A 53 9.08 7.22 -19.27
N ILE A 54 8.28 7.24 -18.22
CA ILE A 54 7.89 6.05 -17.49
C ILE A 54 7.04 5.08 -18.32
N ASP A 55 6.13 5.58 -19.17
CA ASP A 55 5.24 4.74 -19.97
C ASP A 55 6.02 3.97 -21.05
N ARG A 56 7.00 4.62 -21.68
CA ARG A 56 7.88 3.97 -22.64
C ARG A 56 8.81 2.94 -21.97
N THR A 57 9.28 3.24 -20.77
CA THR A 57 10.08 2.32 -19.97
C THR A 57 9.26 1.12 -19.52
N GLU A 58 7.99 1.33 -19.12
CA GLU A 58 7.06 0.24 -18.82
C GLU A 58 6.81 -0.64 -20.04
N MET A 59 6.58 -0.05 -21.21
CA MET A 59 6.42 -0.80 -22.45
C MET A 59 7.65 -1.67 -22.75
N PHE A 60 8.86 -1.11 -22.63
CA PHE A 60 10.11 -1.87 -22.78
C PHE A 60 10.20 -3.02 -21.77
N TYR A 61 9.83 -2.79 -20.51
CA TYR A 61 9.80 -3.85 -19.50
C TYR A 61 8.89 -5.01 -19.92
N TRP A 62 7.70 -4.72 -20.46
CA TRP A 62 6.75 -5.76 -20.85
C TRP A 62 7.14 -6.49 -22.13
N THR A 63 7.78 -5.82 -23.08
CA THR A 63 8.07 -6.36 -24.42
C THR A 63 9.47 -6.95 -24.57
N SER A 64 10.45 -6.44 -23.84
CA SER A 64 11.87 -6.74 -24.09
C SER A 64 12.57 -7.44 -22.93
N ILE A 65 11.97 -7.46 -21.73
CA ILE A 65 12.58 -8.10 -20.56
C ILE A 65 12.03 -9.52 -20.38
N ASP A 66 12.93 -10.50 -20.30
CA ASP A 66 12.57 -11.85 -19.90
C ASP A 66 12.10 -11.86 -18.42
N LYS A 67 10.83 -12.21 -18.22
CA LYS A 67 10.20 -12.21 -16.89
C LYS A 67 10.72 -13.33 -15.99
N SER A 68 11.34 -14.38 -16.56
CA SER A 68 11.96 -15.46 -15.80
C SER A 68 13.32 -15.07 -15.21
N SER A 69 13.95 -14.02 -15.76
CA SER A 69 15.27 -13.56 -15.33
C SER A 69 15.24 -12.90 -13.94
N GLU A 70 16.34 -13.03 -13.19
CA GLU A 70 16.49 -12.35 -11.89
C GLU A 70 16.39 -10.83 -12.01
N ILE A 71 16.93 -10.26 -13.08
CA ILE A 71 16.94 -8.80 -13.29
C ILE A 71 15.52 -8.25 -13.43
N SER A 72 14.56 -9.02 -13.96
CA SER A 72 13.18 -8.55 -14.14
C SER A 72 12.55 -8.11 -12.83
N SER A 73 12.79 -8.81 -11.72
CA SER A 73 12.29 -8.42 -10.40
C SER A 73 12.88 -7.09 -9.94
N LYS A 74 14.18 -6.86 -10.18
CA LYS A 74 14.85 -5.59 -9.83
C LYS A 74 14.26 -4.42 -10.64
N LEU A 75 14.00 -4.62 -11.93
CA LEU A 75 13.39 -3.60 -12.79
C LEU A 75 11.91 -3.36 -12.44
N ALA A 76 11.16 -4.40 -12.07
CA ALA A 76 9.78 -4.27 -11.60
C ALA A 76 9.68 -3.42 -10.33
N VAL A 77 10.62 -3.57 -9.38
CA VAL A 77 10.70 -2.74 -8.16
C VAL A 77 10.90 -1.27 -8.51
N GLU A 78 11.73 -0.94 -9.50
CA GLU A 78 11.94 0.46 -9.93
C GLU A 78 10.66 1.07 -10.50
N LEU A 79 9.92 0.35 -11.36
CA LEU A 79 8.63 0.80 -11.89
C LEU A 79 7.57 0.94 -10.79
N ALA A 80 7.44 -0.08 -9.92
CA ALA A 80 6.51 -0.04 -8.79
C ALA A 80 6.75 1.19 -7.91
N SER A 81 8.02 1.43 -7.56
CA SER A 81 8.44 2.57 -6.74
C SER A 81 8.18 3.91 -7.42
N ALA A 82 8.41 4.00 -8.73
CA ALA A 82 8.16 5.20 -9.49
C ALA A 82 6.65 5.51 -9.58
N TYR A 83 5.82 4.50 -9.88
CA TYR A 83 4.37 4.67 -9.92
C TYR A 83 3.79 5.01 -8.53
N ARG A 84 4.32 4.43 -7.46
CA ARG A 84 3.94 4.80 -6.08
C ARG A 84 4.23 6.28 -5.81
N ARG A 85 5.43 6.79 -6.14
CA ARG A 85 5.80 8.20 -5.99
C ARG A 85 4.90 9.13 -6.82
N ASN A 86 4.51 8.70 -8.02
CA ASN A 86 3.63 9.43 -8.93
C ASN A 86 2.13 9.26 -8.57
N ARG A 87 1.81 8.60 -7.45
CA ARG A 87 0.43 8.31 -7.00
C ARG A 87 -0.41 7.49 -7.99
N SER A 88 0.23 6.82 -8.93
CA SER A 88 -0.42 5.87 -9.84
C SER A 88 -0.55 4.50 -9.17
N TYR A 89 -1.37 4.46 -8.11
CA TYR A 89 -1.45 3.32 -7.18
C TYR A 89 -1.90 2.02 -7.84
N ASP A 90 -2.75 2.09 -8.88
CA ASP A 90 -3.16 0.91 -9.65
C ASP A 90 -1.97 0.26 -10.36
N LYS A 91 -1.15 1.05 -11.05
CA LYS A 91 0.05 0.56 -11.72
C LYS A 91 1.09 0.05 -10.71
N ALA A 92 1.33 0.79 -9.63
CA ALA A 92 2.24 0.35 -8.56
C ALA A 92 1.80 -1.00 -7.98
N TYR A 93 0.50 -1.16 -7.69
CA TYR A 93 -0.06 -2.41 -7.18
C TYR A 93 0.17 -3.58 -8.13
N LEU A 94 -0.01 -3.39 -9.46
CA LEU A 94 0.20 -4.45 -10.45
C LEU A 94 1.65 -4.96 -10.44
N PHE A 95 2.64 -4.07 -10.37
CA PHE A 95 4.05 -4.46 -10.30
C PHE A 95 4.41 -5.15 -8.97
N TYR A 96 3.93 -4.66 -7.81
CA TYR A 96 4.13 -5.35 -6.54
C TYR A 96 3.44 -6.71 -6.51
N LYS A 97 2.26 -6.83 -7.12
CA LYS A 97 1.55 -8.11 -7.25
C LYS A 97 2.33 -9.11 -8.13
N GLU A 98 2.95 -8.65 -9.22
CA GLU A 98 3.83 -9.48 -10.05
C GLU A 98 5.03 -9.99 -9.24
N LEU A 99 5.66 -9.13 -8.44
CA LEU A 99 6.75 -9.53 -7.55
C LEU A 99 6.32 -10.58 -6.53
N LEU A 100 5.12 -10.46 -5.98
CA LEU A 100 4.54 -11.45 -5.05
C LEU A 100 4.22 -12.80 -5.71
N GLN A 101 4.01 -12.86 -7.03
CA GLN A 101 3.87 -14.15 -7.72
C GLN A 101 5.17 -14.97 -7.68
N LYS A 102 6.32 -14.30 -7.66
CA LYS A 102 7.64 -14.93 -7.56
C LYS A 102 8.06 -15.20 -6.12
N THR A 103 7.69 -14.32 -5.21
CA THR A 103 8.06 -14.38 -3.79
C THR A 103 6.84 -14.12 -2.91
N PRO A 104 5.91 -15.11 -2.74
CA PRO A 104 4.61 -14.91 -2.11
C PRO A 104 4.65 -14.48 -0.63
N ASP A 105 5.77 -14.75 0.05
CA ASP A 105 5.96 -14.46 1.47
C ASP A 105 6.98 -13.34 1.72
N ASN A 106 7.29 -12.55 0.69
CA ASN A 106 8.12 -11.37 0.88
C ASN A 106 7.31 -10.28 1.59
N VAL A 107 7.73 -9.97 2.82
CA VAL A 107 7.05 -9.03 3.72
C VAL A 107 6.98 -7.62 3.12
N ASP A 108 8.09 -7.14 2.51
CA ASP A 108 8.15 -5.79 1.92
C ASP A 108 7.18 -5.64 0.75
N TYR A 109 7.05 -6.66 -0.09
CA TYR A 109 6.11 -6.62 -1.22
C TYR A 109 4.67 -6.78 -0.78
N LEU A 110 4.40 -7.58 0.27
CA LEU A 110 3.07 -7.68 0.89
C LEU A 110 2.65 -6.35 1.50
N GLU A 111 3.55 -5.70 2.24
CA GLU A 111 3.32 -4.38 2.84
C GLU A 111 3.05 -3.33 1.75
N ALA A 112 3.90 -3.28 0.71
CA ALA A 112 3.71 -2.36 -0.40
C ALA A 112 2.38 -2.58 -1.14
N CYS A 113 1.98 -3.83 -1.39
CA CYS A 113 0.68 -4.15 -1.95
C CYS A 113 -0.46 -3.69 -1.04
N ALA A 114 -0.37 -3.94 0.26
CA ALA A 114 -1.37 -3.53 1.25
C ALA A 114 -1.52 -2.00 1.28
N GLU A 115 -0.40 -1.27 1.27
CA GLU A 115 -0.40 0.19 1.20
C GLU A 115 -1.08 0.69 -0.09
N MET A 116 -0.74 0.09 -1.25
CA MET A 116 -1.41 0.47 -2.50
C MET A 116 -2.91 0.21 -2.44
N GLN A 117 -3.36 -0.87 -1.83
CA GLN A 117 -4.79 -1.15 -1.62
C GLN A 117 -5.46 -0.09 -0.73
N VAL A 118 -4.80 0.36 0.34
CA VAL A 118 -5.30 1.49 1.16
C VAL A 118 -5.46 2.75 0.30
N CYS A 119 -4.43 3.10 -0.47
CA CYS A 119 -4.45 4.28 -1.34
C CYS A 119 -5.54 4.21 -2.43
N ARG A 120 -5.97 3.00 -2.82
CA ARG A 120 -7.06 2.74 -3.77
C ARG A 120 -8.43 2.66 -3.10
N GLY A 121 -8.53 2.83 -1.78
CA GLY A 121 -9.78 2.69 -1.01
C GLY A 121 -10.24 1.24 -0.82
N GLN A 122 -9.37 0.26 -1.07
CA GLN A 122 -9.66 -1.18 -0.94
C GLN A 122 -9.23 -1.70 0.43
N GLU A 123 -9.79 -1.13 1.49
CA GLU A 123 -9.36 -1.40 2.87
C GLU A 123 -9.53 -2.87 3.30
N LYS A 124 -10.53 -3.59 2.77
CA LYS A 124 -10.76 -5.00 3.10
C LYS A 124 -9.67 -5.92 2.52
N GLU A 125 -9.20 -5.60 1.33
CA GLU A 125 -8.09 -6.29 0.68
C GLU A 125 -6.77 -5.98 1.40
N ALA A 126 -6.56 -4.71 1.75
CA ALA A 126 -5.42 -4.28 2.57
C ALA A 126 -5.39 -5.00 3.92
N LEU A 127 -6.54 -5.14 4.58
CA LEU A 127 -6.67 -5.87 5.85
C LEU A 127 -6.08 -7.27 5.76
N ARG A 128 -6.48 -8.05 4.76
CA ARG A 128 -6.00 -9.44 4.58
C ARG A 128 -4.48 -9.49 4.35
N MET A 129 -3.95 -8.53 3.59
CA MET A 129 -2.52 -8.46 3.30
C MET A 129 -1.73 -8.08 4.55
N TYR A 130 -2.16 -7.10 5.33
CA TYR A 130 -1.51 -6.74 6.59
C TYR A 130 -1.64 -7.84 7.65
N GLU A 131 -2.75 -8.58 7.70
CA GLU A 131 -2.86 -9.77 8.56
C GLU A 131 -1.83 -10.83 8.17
N LYS A 132 -1.60 -11.05 6.86
CA LYS A 132 -0.55 -11.95 6.38
C LYS A 132 0.86 -11.42 6.72
N VAL A 133 1.10 -10.11 6.60
CA VAL A 133 2.36 -9.49 7.05
C VAL A 133 2.62 -9.81 8.52
N LEU A 134 1.63 -9.67 9.42
CA LEU A 134 1.82 -9.98 10.84
C LEU A 134 1.98 -11.47 11.16
N GLN A 135 1.56 -12.36 10.26
CA GLN A 135 1.86 -13.80 10.39
C GLN A 135 3.33 -14.10 10.11
N LEU A 136 3.98 -13.34 9.24
CA LEU A 136 5.37 -13.49 8.84
C LEU A 136 6.32 -12.66 9.72
N ASP A 137 5.91 -11.43 10.04
CA ASP A 137 6.62 -10.49 10.91
C ASP A 137 5.62 -9.84 11.87
N ALA A 138 5.49 -10.43 13.05
CA ALA A 138 4.55 -10.01 14.09
C ALA A 138 4.82 -8.58 14.61
N ASP A 139 6.03 -8.06 14.41
CA ASP A 139 6.44 -6.74 14.89
C ASP A 139 6.48 -5.69 13.77
N ASN A 140 6.02 -6.03 12.55
CA ASN A 140 5.96 -5.07 11.45
C ASN A 140 5.15 -3.83 11.84
N LEU A 141 5.82 -2.68 11.81
CA LEU A 141 5.27 -1.42 12.31
C LEU A 141 4.08 -0.92 11.47
N ALA A 142 4.21 -0.95 10.14
CA ALA A 142 3.16 -0.47 9.24
C ALA A 142 1.88 -1.30 9.36
N ALA A 143 2.01 -2.63 9.42
CA ALA A 143 0.89 -3.54 9.62
C ALA A 143 0.21 -3.32 10.98
N ASN A 144 0.98 -3.15 12.06
CA ASN A 144 0.43 -2.88 13.39
C ASN A 144 -0.27 -1.51 13.45
N ILE A 145 0.25 -0.47 12.79
CA ILE A 145 -0.42 0.84 12.69
C ILE A 145 -1.76 0.70 11.96
N PHE A 146 -1.75 0.07 10.78
CA PHE A 146 -2.99 -0.08 10.00
C PHE A 146 -4.03 -0.91 10.76
N LEU A 147 -3.66 -2.09 11.26
CA LEU A 147 -4.59 -3.00 11.94
C LEU A 147 -5.10 -2.43 13.26
N GLY A 148 -4.25 -1.72 14.00
CA GLY A 148 -4.65 -1.03 15.21
C GLY A 148 -5.77 0.00 14.94
N ASN A 149 -5.59 0.84 13.94
CA ASN A 149 -6.57 1.83 13.54
C ASN A 149 -7.83 1.21 12.92
N TYR A 150 -7.67 0.25 12.02
CA TYR A 150 -8.79 -0.43 11.35
C TYR A 150 -9.74 -1.11 12.35
N TYR A 151 -9.20 -1.93 13.25
CA TYR A 151 -10.01 -2.64 14.24
C TYR A 151 -10.62 -1.68 15.27
N TYR A 152 -9.92 -0.61 15.64
CA TYR A 152 -10.48 0.42 16.52
C TYR A 152 -11.68 1.11 15.88
N LEU A 153 -11.55 1.60 14.65
CA LEU A 153 -12.63 2.30 13.95
C LEU A 153 -13.83 1.38 13.67
N MET A 154 -13.57 0.12 13.33
CA MET A 154 -14.62 -0.88 13.15
C MET A 154 -15.37 -1.15 14.45
N ALA A 155 -14.67 -1.28 15.57
CA ALA A 155 -15.27 -1.47 16.88
C ALA A 155 -16.09 -0.26 17.33
N GLU A 156 -15.58 0.97 17.14
CA GLU A 156 -16.30 2.22 17.44
C GLU A 156 -17.63 2.31 16.66
N LYS A 157 -17.58 1.98 15.36
CA LYS A 157 -18.78 1.97 14.51
C LYS A 157 -19.83 0.99 15.03
N GLU A 158 -19.41 -0.22 15.36
CA GLU A 158 -20.33 -1.26 15.84
C GLU A 158 -20.84 -0.97 17.25
N LYS A 159 -19.98 -0.48 18.18
CA LYS A 159 -20.40 -0.01 19.50
C LYS A 159 -21.45 1.09 19.38
N LYS A 160 -21.20 2.11 18.54
CA LYS A 160 -22.16 3.19 18.31
C LYS A 160 -23.51 2.68 17.79
N ARG A 161 -23.50 1.66 16.91
CA ARG A 161 -24.74 1.02 16.43
C ARG A 161 -25.50 0.37 17.56
N LEU A 162 -24.83 -0.45 18.37
CA LEU A 162 -25.44 -1.12 19.53
C LEU A 162 -26.00 -0.12 20.55
N ASP A 163 -25.23 0.93 20.88
CA ASP A 163 -25.66 1.98 21.81
C ASP A 163 -26.91 2.72 21.28
N THR A 164 -26.93 3.02 19.96
CA THR A 164 -28.05 3.71 19.32
C THR A 164 -29.30 2.84 19.34
N ASP A 165 -29.19 1.55 19.02
CA ASP A 165 -30.33 0.63 18.99
C ASP A 165 -30.85 0.36 20.41
N PHE A 166 -29.98 0.26 21.39
CA PHE A 166 -30.39 0.10 22.79
C PHE A 166 -31.10 1.34 23.34
N LYS A 167 -30.65 2.55 23.01
CA LYS A 167 -31.27 3.83 23.43
C LYS A 167 -32.67 4.05 22.88
N LYS A 168 -33.06 3.39 21.80
CA LYS A 168 -34.43 3.46 21.25
C LYS A 168 -35.45 2.72 22.13
N LEU A 169 -35.01 1.88 23.05
CA LEU A 169 -35.86 1.12 23.94
C LEU A 169 -36.25 1.99 25.14
N ALA A 170 -37.55 2.35 25.26
CA ALA A 170 -38.02 3.19 26.34
C ALA A 170 -37.91 2.50 27.73
N SER A 171 -38.11 1.16 27.78
CA SER A 171 -38.05 0.34 28.99
C SER A 171 -37.48 -1.01 28.65
N PRO A 172 -36.14 -1.13 28.57
CA PRO A 172 -35.52 -2.40 28.16
C PRO A 172 -35.76 -3.52 29.18
N THR A 173 -36.16 -4.69 28.71
CA THR A 173 -36.31 -5.90 29.52
C THR A 173 -34.93 -6.42 29.94
N LYS A 174 -34.88 -7.27 30.98
CA LYS A 174 -33.63 -7.94 31.41
C LYS A 174 -32.94 -8.69 30.25
N MET A 175 -33.74 -9.33 29.39
CA MET A 175 -33.19 -10.05 28.22
C MET A 175 -32.59 -9.10 27.19
N GLN A 176 -33.22 -7.95 26.93
CA GLN A 176 -32.69 -6.94 26.00
C GLN A 176 -31.39 -6.31 26.53
N TYR A 177 -31.35 -6.06 27.85
CA TYR A 177 -30.12 -5.60 28.50
C TYR A 177 -29.00 -6.65 28.40
N ALA A 178 -29.29 -7.92 28.65
CA ALA A 178 -28.29 -8.99 28.51
C ALA A 178 -27.76 -9.08 27.06
N ARG A 179 -28.63 -9.04 26.04
CA ARG A 179 -28.21 -9.03 24.63
C ARG A 179 -27.32 -7.84 24.27
N TYR A 180 -27.62 -6.65 24.81
CA TYR A 180 -26.80 -5.47 24.63
C TYR A 180 -25.39 -5.68 25.23
N ARG A 181 -25.31 -6.22 26.45
CA ARG A 181 -24.06 -6.54 27.12
C ARG A 181 -23.23 -7.58 26.35
N ASP A 182 -23.86 -8.64 25.88
CA ASP A 182 -23.22 -9.65 25.06
C ASP A 182 -22.70 -9.07 23.74
N GLY A 183 -23.47 -8.17 23.12
CA GLY A 183 -23.05 -7.39 21.95
C GLY A 183 -21.80 -6.56 22.22
N LEU A 184 -21.76 -5.83 23.33
CA LEU A 184 -20.58 -5.03 23.71
C LEU A 184 -19.35 -5.92 23.97
N SER A 185 -19.53 -7.04 24.67
CA SER A 185 -18.46 -8.02 24.92
C SER A 185 -17.90 -8.59 23.60
N LYS A 186 -18.77 -8.88 22.64
CA LYS A 186 -18.37 -9.33 21.30
C LYS A 186 -17.60 -8.24 20.53
N VAL A 187 -18.07 -6.99 20.54
CA VAL A 187 -17.36 -5.87 19.92
C VAL A 187 -15.98 -5.69 20.57
N PHE A 188 -15.89 -5.82 21.88
CA PHE A 188 -14.61 -5.74 22.57
C PHE A 188 -13.65 -6.82 22.10
N SER A 189 -14.04 -8.08 22.11
CA SER A 189 -13.18 -9.21 21.77
C SER A 189 -12.77 -9.22 20.28
N THR A 190 -13.67 -8.87 19.37
CA THR A 190 -13.41 -8.92 17.92
C THR A 190 -12.74 -7.68 17.36
N GLY A 191 -12.87 -6.54 18.02
CA GLY A 191 -12.37 -5.25 17.56
C GLY A 191 -11.37 -4.60 18.54
N TYR A 192 -11.83 -4.08 19.67
CA TYR A 192 -10.96 -3.34 20.59
C TYR A 192 -9.77 -4.13 21.10
N GLN A 193 -9.93 -5.41 21.40
CA GLN A 193 -8.83 -6.25 21.87
C GLN A 193 -7.75 -6.43 20.78
N LYS A 194 -8.16 -6.61 19.52
CA LYS A 194 -7.23 -6.68 18.38
C LYS A 194 -6.52 -5.34 18.20
N ALA A 195 -7.27 -4.24 18.21
CA ALA A 195 -6.70 -2.89 18.13
C ALA A 195 -5.68 -2.65 19.24
N ARG A 196 -6.03 -2.98 20.50
CA ARG A 196 -5.15 -2.85 21.66
C ARG A 196 -3.82 -3.59 21.48
N ASN A 197 -3.87 -4.83 20.99
CA ASN A 197 -2.68 -5.65 20.79
C ASN A 197 -1.73 -5.02 19.76
N SER A 198 -2.25 -4.56 18.63
CA SER A 198 -1.46 -3.88 17.60
C SER A 198 -0.93 -2.53 18.08
N LEU A 199 -1.76 -1.70 18.75
CA LEU A 199 -1.31 -0.38 19.24
C LEU A 199 -0.25 -0.48 20.34
N ARG A 200 -0.27 -1.52 21.18
CA ARG A 200 0.80 -1.78 22.15
C ARG A 200 2.15 -2.03 21.46
N LYS A 201 2.14 -2.79 20.36
CA LYS A 201 3.35 -3.04 19.56
C LYS A 201 3.86 -1.76 18.88
N VAL A 202 2.94 -0.93 18.37
CA VAL A 202 3.32 0.39 17.83
C VAL A 202 4.03 1.22 18.90
N ILE A 203 3.45 1.34 20.08
CA ILE A 203 4.00 2.17 21.17
C ILE A 203 5.33 1.63 21.69
N SER A 204 5.52 0.30 21.70
CA SER A 204 6.78 -0.30 22.14
C SER A 204 7.94 -0.03 21.17
N GLN A 205 7.64 0.18 19.88
CA GLN A 205 8.64 0.46 18.85
C GLN A 205 8.84 1.95 18.61
N PHE A 206 7.74 2.71 18.68
CA PHE A 206 7.72 4.14 18.36
C PHE A 206 6.79 4.91 19.30
N PRO A 207 7.28 5.93 20.04
CA PRO A 207 6.44 6.74 20.92
C PRO A 207 5.45 7.57 20.10
N SER A 208 4.18 7.13 20.10
CA SER A 208 3.08 7.79 19.41
C SER A 208 2.04 8.25 20.41
N THR A 209 1.89 9.56 20.56
CA THR A 209 0.85 10.18 21.44
C THR A 209 -0.57 9.82 20.97
N GLU A 210 -0.78 9.66 19.67
CA GLU A 210 -2.09 9.30 19.12
C GLU A 210 -2.44 7.84 19.41
N ALA A 211 -1.49 6.93 19.21
CA ALA A 211 -1.65 5.53 19.56
C ALA A 211 -1.91 5.37 21.07
N GLN A 212 -1.18 6.11 21.91
CA GLN A 212 -1.38 6.09 23.36
C GLN A 212 -2.79 6.58 23.75
N LYS A 213 -3.26 7.71 23.21
CA LYS A 213 -4.62 8.22 23.45
C LYS A 213 -5.70 7.21 23.04
N THR A 214 -5.49 6.52 21.92
CA THR A 214 -6.43 5.49 21.45
C THR A 214 -6.40 4.27 22.38
N LEU A 215 -5.22 3.84 22.81
CA LEU A 215 -5.07 2.77 23.80
C LEU A 215 -5.76 3.10 25.13
N ASP A 216 -5.60 4.31 25.62
CA ASP A 216 -6.25 4.76 26.87
C ASP A 216 -7.78 4.73 26.76
N LYS A 217 -8.34 5.10 25.60
CA LYS A 217 -9.79 4.97 25.35
C LYS A 217 -10.23 3.51 25.38
N ILE A 218 -9.49 2.61 24.72
CA ILE A 218 -9.79 1.18 24.72
C ILE A 218 -9.78 0.63 26.15
N LEU A 219 -8.80 1.00 26.97
CA LEU A 219 -8.70 0.55 28.37
C LEU A 219 -9.87 1.04 29.24
N ARG A 220 -10.44 2.23 28.96
CA ARG A 220 -11.67 2.70 29.63
C ARG A 220 -12.87 1.86 29.21
N ILE A 221 -13.03 1.59 27.90
CA ILE A 221 -14.11 0.74 27.38
C ILE A 221 -14.02 -0.67 27.99
N GLU A 222 -12.81 -1.23 28.09
CA GLU A 222 -12.58 -2.53 28.73
C GLU A 222 -13.14 -2.58 30.16
N LYS A 223 -12.88 -1.54 30.95
CA LYS A 223 -13.40 -1.42 32.32
C LYS A 223 -14.93 -1.30 32.36
N GLU A 224 -15.54 -0.64 31.36
CA GLU A 224 -17.00 -0.54 31.26
C GLU A 224 -17.67 -1.86 30.89
N VAL A 225 -17.08 -2.60 29.95
CA VAL A 225 -17.61 -3.90 29.49
C VAL A 225 -17.50 -4.98 30.57
N ASN A 226 -16.48 -4.93 31.43
CA ASN A 226 -16.22 -5.91 32.47
C ASN A 226 -16.95 -5.61 33.81
N ARG A 227 -17.71 -4.51 33.90
CA ARG A 227 -18.61 -4.18 35.02
C ARG A 227 -19.99 -4.81 34.83
#